data_295f982e44bebf98011d3a192fda9be6
#
_entry.id   295f982e44bebf98011d3a192fda9be6
#
_cell.length_a   1.000
_cell.length_b   1.000
_cell.length_c   1.000
_cell.angle_alpha   90.00
_cell.angle_beta   90.00
_cell.angle_gamma   90.00
#
_symmetry.space_group_name_H-M   'P 1'
#
loop_
_entity.id
_entity.type
_entity.pdbx_description
1 polymer ?
#
loop_
_entity_poly.entity_id
_entity_poly.type
_entity_poly.pdbx_seq_one_letter_code
_entity_poly.pdbx_strand_id
1 'polypeptide(L)'
;MPENSDRLTHLDDAGRAHIVDVSEKAVTAREAVATSCVRMQPATLNAIVGGDAPKGDVLAVARVAGIQAAKKCSELIPLCHPLPLSSVKIDLLPDGDLPGVRIEATCKVTGQTGVEMEALTAASIAALTLYDMCKAMDRGMTIENTQLIHKLGGVSGEWQREHHD
;
A
#
# COMPACT_ATOMS: atom_id res chain seq x y z
N MET A 1 20.34 -29.97 4.70
CA MET A 1 21.14 -28.79 4.34
C MET A 1 20.27 -27.59 4.53
N PRO A 2 20.57 -26.66 5.42
CA PRO A 2 19.81 -25.42 5.51
C PRO A 2 20.04 -24.64 4.22
N GLU A 3 18.96 -24.31 3.50
CA GLU A 3 19.01 -23.40 2.38
C GLU A 3 19.52 -22.05 2.86
N ASN A 4 20.54 -21.57 2.18
CA ASN A 4 21.28 -20.35 2.46
C ASN A 4 20.32 -19.15 2.38
N SER A 5 19.77 -18.71 3.51
CA SER A 5 18.82 -17.59 3.60
C SER A 5 19.44 -16.20 3.36
N ASP A 6 20.76 -16.16 3.11
CA ASP A 6 21.51 -14.89 2.99
C ASP A 6 21.75 -14.43 1.56
N ARG A 7 21.23 -15.13 0.54
CA ARG A 7 21.40 -14.70 -0.86
C ARG A 7 20.34 -13.67 -1.24
N LEU A 8 20.79 -12.49 -1.64
CA LEU A 8 19.91 -11.44 -2.16
C LEU A 8 19.30 -11.92 -3.50
N THR A 9 18.02 -12.27 -3.47
CA THR A 9 17.31 -12.90 -4.60
C THR A 9 17.15 -12.00 -5.83
N HIS A 10 17.32 -10.69 -5.67
CA HIS A 10 17.25 -9.71 -6.75
C HIS A 10 18.61 -9.33 -7.35
N LEU A 11 19.68 -10.04 -6.98
CA LEU A 11 21.00 -9.87 -7.59
C LEU A 11 21.43 -11.16 -8.30
N ASP A 12 21.96 -11.01 -9.51
CA ASP A 12 22.61 -12.12 -10.23
C ASP A 12 24.01 -12.42 -9.64
N ASP A 13 24.67 -13.43 -10.16
CA ASP A 13 25.98 -13.85 -9.69
C ASP A 13 27.08 -12.79 -9.90
N ALA A 14 26.82 -11.78 -10.74
CA ALA A 14 27.67 -10.62 -10.97
C ALA A 14 27.28 -9.38 -10.14
N GLY A 15 26.30 -9.52 -9.22
CA GLY A 15 25.82 -8.43 -8.35
C GLY A 15 24.91 -7.43 -9.04
N ARG A 16 24.35 -7.76 -10.20
CA ARG A 16 23.44 -6.89 -10.95
C ARG A 16 22.00 -7.16 -10.60
N ALA A 17 21.20 -6.10 -10.53
CA ALA A 17 19.76 -6.20 -10.28
C ALA A 17 19.01 -6.95 -11.39
N HIS A 18 18.12 -7.84 -11.03
CA HIS A 18 17.21 -8.53 -11.94
C HIS A 18 15.89 -8.83 -11.27
N ILE A 19 14.85 -9.06 -12.07
CA ILE A 19 13.57 -9.56 -11.59
C ILE A 19 13.70 -11.06 -11.30
N VAL A 20 13.23 -11.48 -10.12
CA VAL A 20 13.25 -12.92 -9.73
C VAL A 20 12.38 -13.73 -10.68
N ASP A 21 12.89 -14.87 -11.15
CA ASP A 21 12.10 -15.82 -11.91
C ASP A 21 11.13 -16.58 -10.98
N VAL A 22 9.84 -16.43 -11.22
CA VAL A 22 8.77 -17.06 -10.44
C VAL A 22 8.03 -18.15 -11.22
N SER A 23 8.54 -18.53 -12.41
CA SER A 23 7.87 -19.48 -13.31
C SER A 23 7.61 -20.86 -12.68
N GLU A 24 8.48 -21.29 -11.76
CA GLU A 24 8.36 -22.55 -11.03
C GLU A 24 7.47 -22.48 -9.78
N LYS A 25 7.05 -21.28 -9.37
CA LYS A 25 6.20 -21.12 -8.20
C LYS A 25 4.76 -21.49 -8.51
N ALA A 26 4.10 -22.13 -7.54
CA ALA A 26 2.70 -22.47 -7.64
C ALA A 26 1.81 -21.22 -7.75
N VAL A 27 0.77 -21.32 -8.57
CA VAL A 27 -0.30 -20.33 -8.65
C VAL A 27 -1.25 -20.53 -7.47
N THR A 28 -1.28 -19.59 -6.55
CA THR A 28 -2.11 -19.64 -5.34
C THR A 28 -2.88 -18.35 -5.13
N ALA A 29 -3.98 -18.41 -4.38
CA ALA A 29 -4.67 -17.20 -3.91
C ALA A 29 -3.79 -16.46 -2.89
N ARG A 30 -3.62 -15.16 -3.08
CA ARG A 30 -2.79 -14.32 -2.24
C ARG A 30 -3.51 -13.03 -1.88
N GLU A 31 -3.30 -12.59 -0.66
CA GLU A 31 -3.85 -11.35 -0.14
C GLU A 31 -2.77 -10.60 0.64
N ALA A 32 -2.81 -9.29 0.59
CA ALA A 32 -2.00 -8.43 1.44
C ALA A 32 -2.82 -7.22 1.89
N VAL A 33 -2.58 -6.80 3.12
CA VAL A 33 -3.19 -5.62 3.73
C VAL A 33 -2.07 -4.68 4.18
N ALA A 34 -2.12 -3.45 3.72
CA ALA A 34 -1.21 -2.38 4.13
C ALA A 34 -2.01 -1.22 4.69
N THR A 35 -1.40 -0.48 5.61
CA THR A 35 -1.98 0.73 6.18
C THR A 35 -1.07 1.93 5.98
N SER A 36 -1.66 3.10 6.08
CA SER A 36 -0.97 4.38 6.24
C SER A 36 -1.88 5.32 7.01
N CYS A 37 -1.36 6.44 7.48
CA CYS A 37 -2.22 7.49 7.99
C CYS A 37 -1.67 8.88 7.62
N VAL A 38 -2.58 9.82 7.54
CA VAL A 38 -2.26 11.23 7.32
C VAL A 38 -2.74 12.01 8.53
N ARG A 39 -1.78 12.50 9.31
CA ARG A 39 -2.05 13.37 10.46
C ARG A 39 -2.20 14.81 9.99
N MET A 40 -3.17 15.53 10.54
CA MET A 40 -3.53 16.86 10.09
C MET A 40 -4.08 17.72 11.24
N GLN A 41 -4.29 19.00 10.98
CA GLN A 41 -5.01 19.87 11.88
C GLN A 41 -6.49 19.44 12.01
N PRO A 42 -7.11 19.58 13.19
CA PRO A 42 -8.53 19.28 13.35
C PRO A 42 -9.44 20.02 12.36
N ALA A 43 -9.13 21.27 12.05
CA ALA A 43 -9.89 22.05 11.07
C ALA A 43 -9.83 21.44 9.66
N THR A 44 -8.69 20.86 9.28
CA THR A 44 -8.52 20.17 7.99
C THR A 44 -9.37 18.90 7.92
N LEU A 45 -9.36 18.10 8.99
CA LEU A 45 -10.21 16.92 9.09
C LEU A 45 -11.69 17.28 9.01
N ASN A 46 -12.11 18.33 9.70
CA ASN A 46 -13.50 18.81 9.66
C ASN A 46 -13.92 19.23 8.25
N ALA A 47 -13.03 19.89 7.50
CA ALA A 47 -13.30 20.28 6.12
C ALA A 47 -13.45 19.05 5.21
N ILE A 48 -12.64 18.02 5.40
CA ILE A 48 -12.75 16.76 4.66
C ILE A 48 -14.11 16.08 4.94
N VAL A 49 -14.45 15.91 6.21
CA VAL A 49 -15.69 15.24 6.64
C VAL A 49 -16.93 16.05 6.21
N GLY A 50 -16.85 17.37 6.29
CA GLY A 50 -17.94 18.27 5.89
C GLY A 50 -18.12 18.45 4.38
N GLY A 51 -17.16 17.99 3.57
CA GLY A 51 -17.19 18.17 2.12
C GLY A 51 -16.79 19.58 1.65
N ASP A 52 -16.09 20.34 2.49
CA ASP A 52 -15.71 21.73 2.24
C ASP A 52 -14.26 21.90 1.76
N ALA A 53 -13.60 20.81 1.38
CA ALA A 53 -12.23 20.87 0.88
C ALA A 53 -12.17 21.57 -0.48
N PRO A 54 -11.17 22.45 -0.74
CA PRO A 54 -11.11 23.29 -1.94
C PRO A 54 -11.09 22.51 -3.27
N LYS A 55 -10.51 21.33 -3.28
CA LYS A 55 -10.39 20.48 -4.49
C LYS A 55 -11.51 19.43 -4.64
N GLY A 56 -12.53 19.46 -3.80
CA GLY A 56 -13.69 18.57 -3.86
C GLY A 56 -13.60 17.35 -2.95
N ASP A 57 -14.12 16.21 -3.40
CA ASP A 57 -14.23 14.98 -2.59
C ASP A 57 -12.87 14.30 -2.41
N VAL A 58 -12.19 14.63 -1.32
CA VAL A 58 -10.85 14.19 -1.00
C VAL A 58 -10.78 12.68 -0.86
N LEU A 59 -11.72 12.08 -0.14
CA LEU A 59 -11.69 10.64 0.14
C LEU A 59 -11.96 9.82 -1.12
N ALA A 60 -12.88 10.24 -1.97
CA ALA A 60 -13.17 9.57 -3.23
C ALA A 60 -11.96 9.62 -4.19
N VAL A 61 -11.33 10.79 -4.34
CA VAL A 61 -10.16 10.94 -5.21
C VAL A 61 -8.98 10.14 -4.70
N ALA A 62 -8.71 10.16 -3.39
CA ALA A 62 -7.64 9.37 -2.79
C ALA A 62 -7.87 7.86 -2.97
N ARG A 63 -9.11 7.40 -2.85
CA ARG A 63 -9.46 5.99 -3.08
C ARG A 63 -9.16 5.55 -4.51
N VAL A 64 -9.60 6.31 -5.49
CA VAL A 64 -9.35 6.01 -6.91
C VAL A 64 -7.86 6.03 -7.22
N ALA A 65 -7.13 7.02 -6.70
CA ALA A 65 -5.68 7.10 -6.88
C ALA A 65 -4.94 5.88 -6.32
N GLY A 66 -5.34 5.42 -5.13
CA GLY A 66 -4.78 4.20 -4.53
C GLY A 66 -5.09 2.94 -5.35
N ILE A 67 -6.30 2.79 -5.86
CA ILE A 67 -6.67 1.68 -6.74
C ILE A 67 -5.82 1.70 -8.02
N GLN A 68 -5.68 2.85 -8.66
CA GLN A 68 -4.83 2.99 -9.85
C GLN A 68 -3.37 2.68 -9.56
N ALA A 69 -2.86 3.12 -8.41
CA ALA A 69 -1.48 2.87 -8.01
C ALA A 69 -1.19 1.38 -7.82
N ALA A 70 -2.09 0.63 -7.19
CA ALA A 70 -1.98 -0.82 -7.07
C ALA A 70 -1.85 -1.49 -8.45
N LYS A 71 -2.67 -1.07 -9.39
CA LYS A 71 -2.67 -1.60 -10.78
C LYS A 71 -1.42 -1.24 -11.57
N LYS A 72 -0.71 -0.18 -11.18
CA LYS A 72 0.50 0.33 -11.82
C LYS A 72 1.77 0.04 -11.00
N CYS A 73 1.69 -0.80 -10.00
CA CYS A 73 2.81 -1.05 -9.08
C CYS A 73 4.10 -1.44 -9.82
N SER A 74 4.02 -2.33 -10.81
CA SER A 74 5.18 -2.75 -11.60
C SER A 74 5.81 -1.64 -12.44
N GLU A 75 5.06 -0.59 -12.76
CA GLU A 75 5.58 0.60 -13.47
C GLU A 75 6.30 1.56 -12.51
N LEU A 76 6.00 1.50 -11.20
CA LEU A 76 6.54 2.37 -10.16
C LEU A 76 7.71 1.74 -9.41
N ILE A 77 7.65 0.44 -9.18
CA ILE A 77 8.65 -0.33 -8.44
C ILE A 77 9.42 -1.22 -9.41
N PRO A 78 10.70 -0.92 -9.67
CA PRO A 78 11.44 -1.45 -10.82
C PRO A 78 11.49 -2.97 -10.91
N LEU A 79 11.64 -3.67 -9.79
CA LEU A 79 11.81 -5.13 -9.76
C LEU A 79 10.53 -5.87 -9.34
N CYS A 80 9.39 -5.22 -9.42
CA CYS A 80 8.08 -5.79 -9.11
C CYS A 80 7.46 -6.43 -10.36
N HIS A 81 6.95 -7.65 -10.22
CA HIS A 81 6.26 -8.34 -11.31
C HIS A 81 4.90 -7.69 -11.62
N PRO A 82 4.50 -7.58 -12.90
CA PRO A 82 3.15 -7.18 -13.25
C PRO A 82 2.18 -8.30 -12.86
N LEU A 83 1.12 -7.95 -12.11
CA LEU A 83 0.16 -8.92 -11.59
C LEU A 83 -1.27 -8.57 -12.02
N PRO A 84 -2.07 -9.58 -12.43
CA PRO A 84 -3.49 -9.40 -12.73
C PRO A 84 -4.32 -9.38 -11.44
N LEU A 85 -4.37 -8.25 -10.75
CA LEU A 85 -5.10 -8.13 -9.50
C LEU A 85 -6.58 -8.47 -9.68
N SER A 86 -7.10 -9.31 -8.79
CA SER A 86 -8.52 -9.68 -8.77
C SER A 86 -9.36 -8.73 -7.92
N SER A 87 -8.75 -8.07 -6.93
CA SER A 87 -9.43 -7.12 -6.05
C SER A 87 -8.44 -6.11 -5.50
N VAL A 88 -8.88 -4.85 -5.46
CA VAL A 88 -8.23 -3.77 -4.72
C VAL A 88 -9.31 -3.03 -3.94
N LYS A 89 -9.19 -3.00 -2.62
CA LYS A 89 -10.10 -2.28 -1.74
C LYS A 89 -9.32 -1.27 -0.92
N ILE A 90 -9.78 -0.04 -0.86
CA ILE A 90 -9.17 1.01 -0.06
C ILE A 90 -10.22 1.64 0.83
N ASP A 91 -10.01 1.55 2.12
CA ASP A 91 -10.81 2.21 3.14
C ASP A 91 -10.07 3.44 3.65
N LEU A 92 -10.75 4.57 3.69
CA LEU A 92 -10.24 5.81 4.25
C LEU A 92 -11.17 6.22 5.39
N LEU A 93 -10.65 6.20 6.61
CA LEU A 93 -11.39 6.37 7.83
C LEU A 93 -10.95 7.63 8.56
N PRO A 94 -11.77 8.70 8.53
CA PRO A 94 -11.54 9.87 9.38
C PRO A 94 -11.47 9.47 10.86
N ASP A 95 -10.48 9.97 11.58
CA ASP A 95 -10.24 9.69 12.98
C ASP A 95 -9.93 11.01 13.73
N GLY A 96 -10.87 11.42 14.58
CA GLY A 96 -10.73 12.67 15.34
C GLY A 96 -9.66 12.62 16.44
N ASP A 97 -9.30 11.44 16.93
CA ASP A 97 -8.31 11.26 17.98
C ASP A 97 -6.88 11.31 17.44
N LEU A 98 -6.69 10.95 16.17
CA LEU A 98 -5.39 11.06 15.51
C LEU A 98 -4.83 12.50 15.55
N PRO A 99 -5.49 13.63 15.19
CA PRO A 99 -6.53 13.78 14.19
C PRO A 99 -5.99 13.56 12.77
N GLY A 100 -6.80 12.95 11.93
CA GLY A 100 -6.40 12.67 10.57
C GLY A 100 -7.25 11.59 9.91
N VAL A 101 -6.68 10.98 8.88
CA VAL A 101 -7.33 9.90 8.13
C VAL A 101 -6.46 8.65 8.18
N ARG A 102 -7.05 7.54 8.61
CA ARG A 102 -6.44 6.20 8.51
C ARG A 102 -6.79 5.59 7.17
N ILE A 103 -5.81 4.93 6.57
CA ILE A 103 -5.93 4.30 5.26
C ILE A 103 -5.60 2.82 5.41
N GLU A 104 -6.46 1.98 4.85
CA GLU A 104 -6.22 0.55 4.75
C GLU A 104 -6.41 0.12 3.29
N ALA A 105 -5.42 -0.56 2.73
CA ALA A 105 -5.45 -1.08 1.37
C ALA A 105 -5.33 -2.60 1.39
N THR A 106 -6.31 -3.28 0.80
CA THR A 106 -6.32 -4.73 0.63
C THR A 106 -6.24 -5.07 -0.84
N CYS A 107 -5.24 -5.86 -1.22
CA CYS A 107 -5.06 -6.36 -2.58
C CYS A 107 -5.13 -7.89 -2.60
N LYS A 108 -5.75 -8.43 -3.65
CA LYS A 108 -5.85 -9.88 -3.88
C LYS A 108 -5.43 -10.23 -5.29
N VAL A 109 -4.80 -11.38 -5.42
CA VAL A 109 -4.42 -11.97 -6.70
C VAL A 109 -4.44 -13.50 -6.58
N THR A 110 -4.70 -14.17 -7.69
CA THR A 110 -4.34 -15.57 -7.86
C THR A 110 -3.13 -15.60 -8.80
N GLY A 111 -1.96 -15.94 -8.27
CA GLY A 111 -0.71 -15.79 -9.00
C GLY A 111 0.48 -16.45 -8.32
N GLN A 112 1.64 -16.24 -8.91
CA GLN A 112 2.91 -16.91 -8.54
C GLN A 112 3.74 -16.08 -7.53
N THR A 113 3.35 -14.85 -7.25
CA THR A 113 4.01 -13.99 -6.27
C THR A 113 2.99 -13.23 -5.44
N GLY A 114 3.43 -12.69 -4.30
CA GLY A 114 2.57 -11.93 -3.38
C GLY A 114 2.22 -10.54 -3.89
N VAL A 115 1.29 -9.89 -3.21
CA VAL A 115 0.74 -8.56 -3.53
C VAL A 115 1.06 -7.51 -2.47
N GLU A 116 2.10 -7.73 -1.69
CA GLU A 116 2.52 -6.81 -0.62
C GLU A 116 2.86 -5.42 -1.18
N MET A 117 3.60 -5.37 -2.30
CA MET A 117 4.00 -4.10 -2.91
C MET A 117 2.82 -3.35 -3.49
N GLU A 118 1.86 -4.04 -4.04
CA GLU A 118 0.62 -3.45 -4.56
C GLU A 118 -0.20 -2.81 -3.42
N ALA A 119 -0.33 -3.49 -2.29
CA ALA A 119 -1.03 -2.97 -1.11
C ALA A 119 -0.30 -1.76 -0.51
N LEU A 120 1.03 -1.83 -0.34
CA LEU A 120 1.85 -0.73 0.16
C LEU A 120 1.83 0.48 -0.78
N THR A 121 1.92 0.26 -2.08
CA THR A 121 1.86 1.32 -3.09
C THR A 121 0.49 1.99 -3.08
N ALA A 122 -0.58 1.20 -2.98
CA ALA A 122 -1.94 1.73 -2.88
C ALA A 122 -2.13 2.62 -1.66
N ALA A 123 -1.72 2.17 -0.48
CA ALA A 123 -1.82 2.95 0.76
C ALA A 123 -0.98 4.23 0.69
N SER A 124 0.23 4.15 0.14
CA SER A 124 1.14 5.28 -0.01
C SER A 124 0.59 6.36 -0.95
N ILE A 125 0.08 5.98 -2.11
CA ILE A 125 -0.44 6.93 -3.10
C ILE A 125 -1.79 7.50 -2.67
N ALA A 126 -2.62 6.73 -1.99
CA ALA A 126 -3.84 7.27 -1.39
C ALA A 126 -3.51 8.36 -0.36
N ALA A 127 -2.52 8.13 0.50
CA ALA A 127 -2.05 9.11 1.47
C ALA A 127 -1.45 10.36 0.80
N LEU A 128 -0.63 10.19 -0.21
CA LEU A 128 -0.01 11.29 -0.96
C LEU A 128 -1.07 12.11 -1.71
N THR A 129 -2.07 11.47 -2.27
CA THR A 129 -3.19 12.14 -2.95
C THR A 129 -4.02 12.95 -1.97
N LEU A 130 -4.27 12.42 -0.77
CA LEU A 130 -4.95 13.14 0.29
C LEU A 130 -4.16 14.40 0.68
N TYR A 131 -2.85 14.29 0.83
CA TYR A 131 -1.97 15.42 1.06
C TYR A 131 -2.10 16.47 -0.05
N ASP A 132 -2.01 16.07 -1.31
CA ASP A 132 -2.15 16.98 -2.45
C ASP A 132 -3.51 17.70 -2.46
N MET A 133 -4.57 16.97 -2.17
CA MET A 133 -5.93 17.54 -2.15
C MET A 133 -6.13 18.58 -1.04
N CYS A 134 -5.39 18.47 0.05
CA CYS A 134 -5.59 19.30 1.26
C CYS A 134 -4.45 20.29 1.55
N LYS A 135 -3.33 20.23 0.83
CA LYS A 135 -2.13 21.03 1.12
C LYS A 135 -2.37 22.54 1.11
N ALA A 136 -3.35 23.01 0.35
CA ALA A 136 -3.71 24.43 0.34
C ALA A 136 -4.26 24.91 1.71
N MET A 137 -4.89 24.03 2.48
CA MET A 137 -5.40 24.29 3.83
C MET A 137 -4.37 24.01 4.92
N ASP A 138 -3.51 23.00 4.72
CA ASP A 138 -2.66 22.45 5.77
C ASP A 138 -1.38 21.81 5.17
N ARG A 139 -0.31 22.59 5.05
CA ARG A 139 0.97 22.09 4.53
C ARG A 139 1.74 21.23 5.53
N GLY A 140 1.40 21.34 6.81
CA GLY A 140 2.08 20.64 7.90
C GLY A 140 1.61 19.20 8.12
N MET A 141 0.75 18.67 7.26
CA MET A 141 0.32 17.27 7.36
C MET A 141 1.51 16.32 7.25
N THR A 142 1.45 15.23 8.00
CA THR A 142 2.44 14.15 7.92
C THR A 142 1.81 12.85 7.45
N ILE A 143 2.51 12.17 6.55
CA ILE A 143 2.19 10.78 6.18
C ILE A 143 3.06 9.90 7.05
N GLU A 144 2.43 9.02 7.82
CA GLU A 144 3.12 8.20 8.81
C GLU A 144 2.56 6.79 8.87
N ASN A 145 3.33 5.87 9.48
CA ASN A 145 2.92 4.49 9.71
C ASN A 145 2.48 3.74 8.43
N THR A 146 3.18 3.98 7.31
CA THR A 146 2.97 3.19 6.10
C THR A 146 3.65 1.84 6.27
N GLN A 147 2.85 0.78 6.36
CA GLN A 147 3.36 -0.54 6.72
C GLN A 147 2.46 -1.67 6.21
N LEU A 148 3.07 -2.82 5.95
CA LEU A 148 2.35 -4.07 5.76
C LEU A 148 1.86 -4.56 7.12
N ILE A 149 0.58 -4.94 7.22
CA ILE A 149 0.00 -5.48 8.46
C ILE A 149 -0.38 -6.95 8.37
N HIS A 150 -0.68 -7.44 7.18
CA HIS A 150 -1.06 -8.84 6.98
C HIS A 150 -0.74 -9.28 5.56
N LYS A 151 -0.37 -10.54 5.42
CA LYS A 151 -0.31 -11.22 4.12
C LYS A 151 -0.71 -12.68 4.25
N LEU A 152 -1.29 -13.22 3.20
CA LEU A 152 -1.77 -14.59 3.13
C LEU A 152 -1.41 -15.20 1.78
N GLY A 153 -1.06 -16.49 1.80
CA GLY A 153 -0.81 -17.29 0.61
C GLY A 153 0.67 -17.47 0.28
N GLY A 154 0.94 -18.41 -0.64
CA GLY A 154 2.29 -18.77 -1.02
C GLY A 154 2.98 -19.71 -0.02
N VAL A 155 4.27 -19.98 -0.27
CA VAL A 155 5.09 -20.92 0.52
C VAL A 155 5.26 -20.44 1.97
N SER A 156 5.37 -19.14 2.20
CA SER A 156 5.52 -18.56 3.54
C SER A 156 4.21 -18.54 4.36
N GLY A 157 3.06 -18.87 3.73
CA GLY A 157 1.76 -18.92 4.40
C GLY A 157 1.27 -17.55 4.86
N GLU A 158 0.74 -17.51 6.08
CA GLU A 158 0.22 -16.30 6.70
C GLU A 158 1.29 -15.59 7.53
N TRP A 159 1.33 -14.28 7.39
CA TRP A 159 2.11 -13.40 8.26
C TRP A 159 1.24 -12.23 8.73
N GLN A 160 1.32 -11.91 10.00
CA GLN A 160 0.65 -10.77 10.61
C GLN A 160 1.63 -9.96 11.43
N ARG A 161 1.54 -8.64 11.31
CA ARG A 161 2.36 -7.73 12.11
C ARG A 161 1.98 -7.84 13.58
N GLU A 162 2.95 -8.06 14.44
CA GLU A 162 2.78 -7.96 15.87
C GLU A 162 2.63 -6.48 16.25
N HIS A 163 1.61 -6.16 17.03
CA HIS A 163 1.48 -4.83 17.63
C HIS A 163 2.48 -4.76 18.78
N HIS A 164 3.51 -3.96 18.61
CA HIS A 164 4.29 -3.48 19.75
C HIS A 164 3.58 -2.23 20.28
N ASP A 165 3.04 -2.34 21.47
CA ASP A 165 2.49 -1.22 22.24
C ASP A 165 3.60 -0.20 22.58
#